data_011b0b20235287ab5d400d3dcd55edc5
#
_entry.id   011b0b20235287ab5d400d3dcd55edc5
#
_cell.length_a   1.000
_cell.length_b   1.000
_cell.length_c   1.000
_cell.angle_alpha   90.00
_cell.angle_beta   90.00
_cell.angle_gamma   90.00
#
_symmetry.space_group_name_H-M   'P 1'
#
loop_
_entity.id
_entity.type
_entity.pdbx_description
1 polymer ?
#
loop_
_entity_poly.entity_id
_entity_poly.type
_entity_poly.pdbx_seq_one_letter_code
_entity_poly.pdbx_strand_id
1 'polypeptide(L)'
;MASFSTWLLAIFMVMFWMFRAIVTLCTQFSIDFMGLQAYNFSWEVIIAFATLICILLVVKRKLIGSLLYLMLYGVYFGEHFITNIFTVIGGQGAITIDFAMNLFVDIVALLLAFFVLLDMLVDKGRKANPIDRKTDWYFKNEKYDEELKARDQREDKNEYKFY
;
A
#
# COMPACT_ATOMS: atom_id res chain seq x y z
N MET A 1 -14.36 -0.48 -6.23
CA MET A 1 -14.27 -0.88 -4.81
C MET A 1 -12.88 -1.44 -4.57
N ALA A 2 -12.27 -1.19 -3.39
CA ALA A 2 -10.99 -1.79 -3.04
C ALA A 2 -11.16 -3.31 -2.97
N SER A 3 -10.13 -4.07 -3.41
CA SER A 3 -10.16 -5.52 -3.27
C SER A 3 -10.12 -5.89 -1.78
N PHE A 4 -10.61 -7.06 -1.42
CA PHE A 4 -10.54 -7.54 -0.03
C PHE A 4 -9.08 -7.57 0.47
N SER A 5 -8.13 -7.93 -0.41
CA SER A 5 -6.70 -7.93 -0.13
C SER A 5 -6.19 -6.53 0.26
N THR A 6 -6.54 -5.50 -0.51
CA THR A 6 -6.12 -4.12 -0.23
C THR A 6 -6.66 -3.62 1.12
N TRP A 7 -7.91 -3.97 1.46
CA TRP A 7 -8.47 -3.62 2.76
C TRP A 7 -7.76 -4.33 3.91
N LEU A 8 -7.47 -5.63 3.74
CA LEU A 8 -6.74 -6.42 4.73
C LEU A 8 -5.34 -5.83 4.97
N LEU A 9 -4.61 -5.53 3.90
CA LEU A 9 -3.29 -4.91 3.99
C LEU A 9 -3.33 -3.52 4.63
N ALA A 10 -4.35 -2.70 4.31
CA ALA A 10 -4.53 -1.40 4.95
C ALA A 10 -4.75 -1.54 6.46
N ILE A 11 -5.51 -2.54 6.91
CA ILE A 11 -5.69 -2.85 8.33
C ILE A 11 -4.35 -3.23 8.98
N PHE A 12 -3.55 -4.09 8.33
CA PHE A 12 -2.22 -4.44 8.85
C PHE A 12 -1.28 -3.23 8.91
N MET A 13 -1.32 -2.34 7.93
CA MET A 13 -0.57 -1.08 7.95
C MET A 13 -0.96 -0.22 9.16
N VAL A 14 -2.26 -0.08 9.43
CA VAL A 14 -2.76 0.69 10.59
C VAL A 14 -2.34 0.01 11.90
N MET A 15 -2.48 -1.30 12.00
CA MET A 15 -2.07 -2.05 13.21
C MET A 15 -0.57 -1.90 13.48
N PHE A 16 0.26 -2.04 12.45
CA PHE A 16 1.70 -1.87 12.57
C PHE A 16 2.07 -0.41 12.91
N TRP A 17 1.38 0.55 12.32
CA TRP A 17 1.54 1.97 12.65
C TRP A 17 1.22 2.25 14.12
N MET A 18 0.08 1.74 14.63
CA MET A 18 -0.29 1.88 16.04
C MET A 18 0.75 1.23 16.96
N PHE A 19 1.21 0.04 16.62
CA PHE A 19 2.24 -0.66 17.36
C PHE A 19 3.53 0.17 17.47
N ARG A 20 4.02 0.73 16.34
CA ARG A 20 5.22 1.59 16.35
C ARG A 20 5.00 2.88 17.11
N ALA A 21 3.82 3.50 17.02
CA ALA A 21 3.49 4.68 17.81
C ALA A 21 3.56 4.39 19.32
N ILE A 22 3.07 3.22 19.76
CA ILE A 22 3.16 2.79 21.17
C ILE A 22 4.62 2.58 21.57
N VAL A 23 5.42 1.88 20.77
CA VAL A 23 6.86 1.66 21.05
C VAL A 23 7.59 3.00 21.17
N THR A 24 7.34 3.94 20.26
CA THR A 24 7.97 5.28 20.27
C THR A 24 7.58 6.06 21.53
N LEU A 25 6.31 6.01 21.94
CA LEU A 25 5.85 6.65 23.17
C LEU A 25 6.47 5.99 24.42
N CYS A 26 6.51 4.65 24.47
CA CYS A 26 7.13 3.92 25.57
C CYS A 26 8.62 4.28 25.71
N THR A 27 9.34 4.37 24.60
CA THR A 27 10.75 4.81 24.59
C THR A 27 10.90 6.22 25.13
N GLN A 28 10.00 7.15 24.78
CA GLN A 28 10.02 8.54 25.29
C GLN A 28 9.82 8.61 26.80
N PHE A 29 8.97 7.75 27.34
CA PHE A 29 8.72 7.69 28.80
C PHE A 29 9.67 6.74 29.53
N SER A 30 10.70 6.20 28.86
CA SER A 30 11.63 5.21 29.41
C SER A 30 10.94 3.98 30.00
N ILE A 31 9.81 3.60 29.39
CA ILE A 31 9.07 2.38 29.73
C ILE A 31 9.61 1.28 28.83
N ASP A 32 10.08 0.19 29.43
CA ASP A 32 10.48 -1.00 28.68
C ASP A 32 9.24 -1.69 28.13
N PHE A 33 9.13 -1.76 26.81
CA PHE A 33 8.07 -2.44 26.09
C PHE A 33 8.63 -3.65 25.34
N MET A 34 8.71 -4.80 26.01
CA MET A 34 9.17 -6.08 25.43
C MET A 34 10.59 -6.02 24.83
N GLY A 35 11.49 -5.19 25.39
CA GLY A 35 12.83 -4.99 24.86
C GLY A 35 12.88 -4.22 23.54
N LEU A 36 11.75 -3.69 23.08
CA LEU A 36 11.66 -2.88 21.85
C LEU A 36 11.91 -1.42 22.17
N GLN A 37 12.76 -0.81 21.36
CA GLN A 37 13.08 0.62 21.47
C GLN A 37 12.96 1.32 20.12
N ALA A 38 12.62 2.59 20.16
CA ALA A 38 12.71 3.45 18.99
C ALA A 38 14.19 3.71 18.68
N TYR A 39 14.61 3.45 17.45
CA TYR A 39 15.99 3.70 17.03
C TYR A 39 16.34 5.17 17.06
N ASN A 40 15.43 6.01 16.58
CA ASN A 40 15.56 7.45 16.63
C ASN A 40 14.19 8.11 16.76
N PHE A 41 13.92 8.69 17.93
CA PHE A 41 12.61 9.28 18.24
C PHE A 41 12.13 10.31 17.20
N SER A 42 12.99 11.23 16.79
CA SER A 42 12.63 12.29 15.84
C SER A 42 12.24 11.73 14.48
N TRP A 43 12.98 10.74 13.97
CA TRP A 43 12.68 10.09 12.71
C TRP A 43 11.41 9.24 12.79
N GLU A 44 11.17 8.55 13.90
CA GLU A 44 9.96 7.75 14.07
C GLU A 44 8.69 8.60 14.09
N VAL A 45 8.73 9.76 14.71
CA VAL A 45 7.60 10.70 14.68
C VAL A 45 7.31 11.17 13.25
N ILE A 46 8.35 11.53 12.49
CA ILE A 46 8.19 11.93 11.08
C ILE A 46 7.60 10.78 10.24
N ILE A 47 8.16 9.58 10.40
CA ILE A 47 7.70 8.38 9.69
C ILE A 47 6.25 8.05 10.07
N ALA A 48 5.86 8.18 11.33
CA ALA A 48 4.50 7.94 11.79
C ALA A 48 3.48 8.84 11.07
N PHE A 49 3.77 10.14 10.93
CA PHE A 49 2.91 11.06 10.17
C PHE A 49 2.93 10.77 8.68
N ALA A 50 4.10 10.51 8.10
CA ALA A 50 4.21 10.17 6.68
C ALA A 50 3.47 8.87 6.35
N THR A 51 3.49 7.87 7.25
CA THR A 51 2.77 6.61 7.09
C THR A 51 1.26 6.82 7.02
N LEU A 52 0.67 7.72 7.81
CA LEU A 52 -0.76 8.04 7.72
C LEU A 52 -1.14 8.53 6.31
N ILE A 53 -0.31 9.40 5.73
CA ILE A 53 -0.52 9.87 4.36
C ILE A 53 -0.43 8.71 3.36
N CYS A 54 0.56 7.82 3.53
CA CYS A 54 0.72 6.63 2.69
C CYS A 54 -0.50 5.70 2.78
N ILE A 55 -1.02 5.45 4.00
CA ILE A 55 -2.23 4.62 4.22
C ILE A 55 -3.42 5.21 3.45
N LEU A 56 -3.65 6.52 3.54
CA LEU A 56 -4.74 7.20 2.81
C LEU A 56 -4.58 7.06 1.30
N LEU A 57 -3.34 7.15 0.77
CA LEU A 57 -3.06 6.98 -0.64
C LEU A 57 -3.26 5.52 -1.11
N VAL A 58 -2.86 4.54 -0.29
CA VAL A 58 -3.06 3.11 -0.57
C VAL A 58 -4.55 2.77 -0.58
N VAL A 59 -5.34 3.25 0.38
CA VAL A 59 -6.80 3.07 0.40
C VAL A 59 -7.47 3.71 -0.82
N LYS A 60 -6.94 4.84 -1.31
CA LYS A 60 -7.35 5.47 -2.57
C LYS A 60 -6.77 4.77 -3.82
N ARG A 61 -6.09 3.63 -3.67
CA ARG A 61 -5.47 2.84 -4.76
C ARG A 61 -4.46 3.61 -5.60
N LYS A 62 -3.77 4.58 -5.03
CA LYS A 62 -2.70 5.29 -5.71
C LYS A 62 -1.37 4.55 -5.51
N LEU A 63 -0.75 4.07 -6.59
CA LEU A 63 0.57 3.40 -6.56
C LEU A 63 1.64 4.22 -5.84
N ILE A 64 1.57 5.55 -5.96
CA ILE A 64 2.48 6.46 -5.29
C ILE A 64 2.49 6.22 -3.78
N GLY A 65 1.33 5.91 -3.17
CA GLY A 65 1.23 5.61 -1.74
C GLY A 65 2.03 4.38 -1.34
N SER A 66 1.95 3.29 -2.10
CA SER A 66 2.72 2.06 -1.82
C SER A 66 4.21 2.21 -2.09
N LEU A 67 4.60 2.99 -3.12
CA LEU A 67 5.99 3.31 -3.39
C LEU A 67 6.60 4.17 -2.28
N LEU A 68 5.92 5.23 -1.85
CA LEU A 68 6.37 6.06 -0.73
C LEU A 68 6.47 5.26 0.56
N TYR A 69 5.51 4.39 0.83
CA TYR A 69 5.54 3.52 2.00
C TYR A 69 6.74 2.58 1.97
N LEU A 70 7.00 1.93 0.83
CA LEU A 70 8.19 1.07 0.67
C LEU A 70 9.50 1.86 0.83
N MET A 71 9.59 3.08 0.28
CA MET A 71 10.78 3.91 0.42
C MET A 71 11.02 4.32 1.88
N LEU A 72 9.99 4.79 2.58
CA LEU A 72 10.08 5.19 3.98
C LEU A 72 10.51 4.03 4.89
N TYR A 73 9.81 2.90 4.75
CA TYR A 73 10.08 1.72 5.57
C TYR A 73 11.35 0.99 5.14
N GLY A 74 11.61 0.91 3.83
CA GLY A 74 12.80 0.29 3.28
C GLY A 74 14.08 1.01 3.68
N VAL A 75 14.09 2.33 3.69
CA VAL A 75 15.27 3.10 4.14
C VAL A 75 15.44 2.95 5.66
N TYR A 76 14.39 3.22 6.44
CA TYR A 76 14.52 3.26 7.89
C TYR A 76 14.75 1.87 8.51
N PHE A 77 13.87 0.92 8.26
CA PHE A 77 14.00 -0.44 8.80
C PHE A 77 15.04 -1.27 8.04
N GLY A 78 15.27 -0.99 6.76
CA GLY A 78 16.28 -1.66 5.97
C GLY A 78 17.71 -1.36 6.41
N GLU A 79 18.02 -0.12 6.76
CA GLU A 79 19.33 0.25 7.33
C GLU A 79 19.59 -0.50 8.64
N HIS A 80 18.61 -0.49 9.55
CA HIS A 80 18.73 -1.21 10.82
C HIS A 80 18.82 -2.72 10.64
N PHE A 81 18.01 -3.28 9.76
CA PHE A 81 18.05 -4.70 9.41
C PHE A 81 19.42 -5.14 8.89
N ILE A 82 19.99 -4.40 7.94
CA ILE A 82 21.30 -4.67 7.37
C ILE A 82 22.38 -4.58 8.45
N THR A 83 22.36 -3.53 9.27
CA THR A 83 23.31 -3.33 10.38
C THR A 83 23.24 -4.48 11.38
N ASN A 84 22.02 -4.91 11.75
CA ASN A 84 21.80 -6.01 12.66
C ASN A 84 22.32 -7.34 12.07
N ILE A 85 22.09 -7.61 10.78
CA ILE A 85 22.63 -8.80 10.11
C ILE A 85 24.15 -8.80 10.11
N PHE A 86 24.78 -7.69 9.77
CA PHE A 86 26.25 -7.61 9.79
C PHE A 86 26.83 -7.82 11.18
N THR A 87 26.17 -7.35 12.22
CA THR A 87 26.57 -7.59 13.62
C THR A 87 26.51 -9.07 13.97
N VAL A 88 25.50 -9.80 13.51
CA VAL A 88 25.38 -11.26 13.72
C VAL A 88 26.47 -12.02 12.94
N ILE A 89 26.65 -11.71 11.66
CA ILE A 89 27.62 -12.40 10.79
C ILE A 89 29.06 -12.11 11.27
N GLY A 90 29.31 -10.88 11.74
CA GLY A 90 30.62 -10.49 12.26
C GLY A 90 30.96 -11.08 13.65
N GLY A 91 30.05 -11.83 14.25
CA GLY A 91 30.25 -12.44 15.58
C GLY A 91 30.47 -11.46 16.72
N GLN A 92 30.12 -10.18 16.52
CA GLN A 92 30.42 -9.09 17.46
C GLN A 92 29.29 -8.85 18.49
N GLY A 93 28.14 -9.54 18.39
CA GLY A 93 26.99 -9.35 19.27
C GLY A 93 26.49 -10.64 19.90
N ALA A 94 26.19 -10.59 21.21
CA ALA A 94 25.38 -11.62 21.84
C ALA A 94 23.95 -11.49 21.32
N ILE A 95 23.38 -12.58 20.81
CA ILE A 95 21.98 -12.63 20.42
C ILE A 95 21.12 -12.60 21.68
N THR A 96 20.72 -11.40 22.08
CA THR A 96 19.78 -11.19 23.18
C THR A 96 18.35 -11.30 22.67
N ILE A 97 17.40 -11.50 23.58
CA ILE A 97 15.97 -11.54 23.25
C ILE A 97 15.54 -10.20 22.63
N ASP A 98 16.01 -9.10 23.16
CA ASP A 98 15.71 -7.74 22.68
C ASP A 98 16.22 -7.54 21.26
N PHE A 99 17.43 -8.02 20.96
CA PHE A 99 17.99 -7.99 19.60
C PHE A 99 17.12 -8.79 18.62
N ALA A 100 16.72 -10.02 19.01
CA ALA A 100 15.88 -10.87 18.19
C ALA A 100 14.48 -10.23 17.93
N MET A 101 13.91 -9.58 18.95
CA MET A 101 12.62 -8.88 18.82
C MET A 101 12.72 -7.68 17.88
N ASN A 102 13.78 -6.87 17.97
CA ASN A 102 14.00 -5.74 17.06
C ASN A 102 14.19 -6.24 15.60
N LEU A 103 15.01 -7.27 15.40
CA LEU A 103 15.20 -7.88 14.07
C LEU A 103 13.89 -8.42 13.49
N PHE A 104 13.05 -9.06 14.32
CA PHE A 104 11.74 -9.54 13.90
C PHE A 104 10.81 -8.39 13.46
N VAL A 105 10.80 -7.29 14.19
CA VAL A 105 10.01 -6.09 13.82
C VAL A 105 10.50 -5.49 12.51
N ASP A 106 11.82 -5.43 12.26
CA ASP A 106 12.38 -4.95 11.01
C ASP A 106 11.94 -5.83 9.82
N ILE A 107 11.97 -7.16 9.98
CA ILE A 107 11.51 -8.11 8.96
C ILE A 107 10.02 -7.90 8.68
N VAL A 108 9.18 -7.81 9.70
CA VAL A 108 7.73 -7.61 9.54
C VAL A 108 7.44 -6.29 8.82
N ALA A 109 8.14 -5.22 9.17
CA ALA A 109 8.01 -3.91 8.52
C ALA A 109 8.33 -3.96 7.02
N LEU A 110 9.45 -4.61 6.66
CA LEU A 110 9.90 -4.74 5.28
C LEU A 110 8.96 -5.64 4.46
N LEU A 111 8.53 -6.78 5.03
CA LEU A 111 7.58 -7.68 4.37
C LEU A 111 6.24 -6.99 4.13
N LEU A 112 5.73 -6.27 5.12
CA LEU A 112 4.47 -5.53 4.98
C LEU A 112 4.56 -4.50 3.84
N ALA A 113 5.65 -3.72 3.79
CA ALA A 113 5.88 -2.73 2.74
C ALA A 113 5.96 -3.39 1.35
N PHE A 114 6.62 -4.53 1.25
CA PHE A 114 6.73 -5.29 0.01
C PHE A 114 5.38 -5.86 -0.44
N PHE A 115 4.59 -6.46 0.46
CA PHE A 115 3.27 -7.00 0.12
C PHE A 115 2.28 -5.92 -0.30
N VAL A 116 2.32 -4.74 0.34
CA VAL A 116 1.49 -3.59 -0.08
C VAL A 116 1.85 -3.15 -1.50
N LEU A 117 3.13 -3.12 -1.85
CA LEU A 117 3.56 -2.80 -3.21
C LEU A 117 3.10 -3.87 -4.20
N LEU A 118 3.27 -5.17 -3.88
CA LEU A 118 2.84 -6.27 -4.74
C LEU A 118 1.34 -6.25 -4.99
N ASP A 119 0.51 -6.06 -3.94
CA ASP A 119 -0.95 -5.96 -4.09
C ASP A 119 -1.33 -4.85 -5.07
N MET A 120 -0.67 -3.69 -4.94
CA MET A 120 -0.91 -2.55 -5.83
C MET A 120 -0.40 -2.75 -7.25
N LEU A 121 0.63 -3.58 -7.48
CA LEU A 121 1.12 -3.90 -8.82
C LEU A 121 0.26 -4.96 -9.52
N VAL A 122 -0.22 -5.95 -8.76
CA VAL A 122 -1.04 -7.06 -9.28
C VAL A 122 -2.48 -6.62 -9.49
N ASP A 123 -2.96 -5.57 -8.82
CA ASP A 123 -4.34 -5.10 -8.90
C ASP A 123 -4.68 -4.64 -10.34
N LYS A 124 -5.34 -5.53 -11.09
CA LYS A 124 -5.82 -5.25 -12.45
C LYS A 124 -6.89 -4.15 -12.49
N GLY A 125 -7.63 -3.95 -11.40
CA GLY A 125 -8.66 -2.91 -11.30
C GLY A 125 -8.10 -1.48 -11.33
N ARG A 126 -6.79 -1.31 -11.11
CA ARG A 126 -6.10 -0.02 -11.21
C ARG A 126 -5.92 0.43 -12.67
N LYS A 127 -5.78 -0.52 -13.61
CA LYS A 127 -5.64 -0.24 -15.06
C LYS A 127 -6.98 0.13 -15.71
N ALA A 128 -8.10 -0.32 -15.14
CA ALA A 128 -9.38 0.25 -15.47
C ALA A 128 -9.39 1.65 -14.85
N ASN A 129 -9.41 2.69 -15.68
CA ASN A 129 -9.67 4.05 -15.24
C ASN A 129 -10.71 4.00 -14.12
N PRO A 130 -10.47 4.65 -12.95
CA PRO A 130 -11.55 4.78 -12.00
C PRO A 130 -12.72 5.32 -12.79
N ILE A 131 -13.83 4.54 -12.82
CA ILE A 131 -15.05 4.96 -13.49
C ILE A 131 -15.39 6.28 -12.83
N ASP A 132 -14.92 7.36 -13.44
CA ASP A 132 -15.30 8.69 -13.03
C ASP A 132 -16.76 8.76 -13.43
N ARG A 133 -17.67 8.83 -12.44
CA ARG A 133 -19.12 8.96 -12.69
C ARG A 133 -19.43 10.06 -13.70
N LYS A 134 -18.52 11.01 -13.89
CA LYS A 134 -18.62 12.08 -14.89
C LYS A 134 -18.29 11.63 -16.31
N THR A 135 -17.45 10.60 -16.50
CA THR A 135 -17.08 10.09 -17.85
C THR A 135 -17.82 8.81 -18.23
N ASP A 136 -18.48 8.15 -17.29
CA ASP A 136 -19.25 6.92 -17.54
C ASP A 136 -20.41 7.13 -18.53
N TRP A 137 -20.98 8.33 -18.57
CA TRP A 137 -22.01 8.70 -19.53
C TRP A 137 -21.48 8.77 -20.97
N TYR A 138 -20.21 9.17 -21.15
CA TYR A 138 -19.58 9.25 -22.47
C TYR A 138 -19.39 7.86 -23.08
N PHE A 139 -18.86 6.92 -22.32
CA PHE A 139 -18.70 5.53 -22.78
C PHE A 139 -20.03 4.78 -22.95
N LYS A 140 -21.05 5.13 -22.17
CA LYS A 140 -22.41 4.61 -22.37
C LYS A 140 -23.05 5.17 -23.64
N ASN A 141 -22.82 6.45 -23.93
CA ASN A 141 -23.32 7.07 -25.16
C ASN A 141 -22.63 6.48 -26.41
N GLU A 142 -21.32 6.22 -26.35
CA GLU A 142 -20.60 5.63 -27.48
C GLU A 142 -21.17 4.23 -27.84
N LYS A 143 -21.47 3.41 -26.85
CA LYS A 143 -22.19 2.13 -27.06
C LYS A 143 -23.60 2.33 -27.63
N TYR A 144 -24.31 3.32 -27.13
CA TYR A 144 -25.65 3.65 -27.64
C TYR A 144 -25.61 4.13 -29.11
N ASP A 145 -24.61 4.95 -29.44
CA ASP A 145 -24.40 5.43 -30.81
C ASP A 145 -24.00 4.28 -31.75
N GLU A 146 -23.20 3.31 -31.29
CA GLU A 146 -22.89 2.09 -32.07
C GLU A 146 -24.11 1.21 -32.28
N GLU A 147 -24.97 1.03 -31.27
CA GLU A 147 -26.20 0.29 -31.38
C GLU A 147 -27.23 0.96 -32.31
N LEU A 148 -27.33 2.31 -32.26
CA LEU A 148 -28.16 3.10 -33.16
C LEU A 148 -27.67 2.98 -34.60
N LYS A 149 -26.36 3.16 -34.85
CA LYS A 149 -25.77 2.99 -36.19
C LYS A 149 -25.99 1.57 -36.74
N ALA A 150 -25.86 0.52 -35.90
CA ALA A 150 -26.11 -0.85 -36.27
C ALA A 150 -27.60 -1.11 -36.60
N ARG A 151 -28.52 -0.37 -35.98
CA ARG A 151 -29.96 -0.45 -36.22
C ARG A 151 -30.34 0.27 -37.54
N ASP A 152 -29.84 1.47 -37.77
CA ASP A 152 -30.04 2.22 -38.99
C ASP A 152 -29.53 1.46 -40.23
N GLN A 153 -28.36 0.83 -40.11
CA GLN A 153 -27.84 -0.03 -41.18
C GLN A 153 -28.71 -1.28 -41.47
N ARG A 154 -29.54 -1.69 -40.52
CA ARG A 154 -30.51 -2.79 -40.74
C ARG A 154 -31.79 -2.31 -41.39
N GLU A 155 -32.22 -1.10 -41.08
CA GLU A 155 -33.43 -0.49 -41.67
C GLU A 155 -33.20 -0.14 -43.14
N ASP A 156 -32.00 0.33 -43.52
CA ASP A 156 -31.65 0.60 -44.92
C ASP A 156 -31.65 -0.62 -45.82
N LYS A 157 -31.63 -1.85 -45.29
CA LYS A 157 -31.77 -3.08 -46.05
C LYS A 157 -33.25 -3.45 -46.40
N ASN A 158 -34.20 -2.75 -45.81
CA ASN A 158 -35.62 -2.93 -46.03
C ASN A 158 -36.19 -1.78 -46.88
N GLU A 159 -35.44 -1.29 -47.89
CA GLU A 159 -36.03 -0.45 -48.94
C GLU A 159 -37.15 -1.22 -49.59
N TYR A 160 -38.37 -0.77 -49.35
CA TYR A 160 -39.55 -1.28 -50.02
C TYR A 160 -39.37 -1.06 -51.52
N LYS A 161 -39.17 -2.15 -52.26
CA LYS A 161 -39.32 -2.13 -53.72
C LYS A 161 -40.82 -1.97 -53.97
N PHE A 162 -41.26 -0.72 -54.18
CA PHE A 162 -42.56 -0.45 -54.79
C PHE A 162 -42.45 -0.84 -56.26
N TYR A 163 -43.18 -1.88 -56.66
CA TYR A 163 -43.44 -2.21 -58.05
C TYR A 163 -44.63 -1.42 -58.56
#